data_d954bb5562c4f7b0d1a90ee90f60bfac
#
_entry.id   d954bb5562c4f7b0d1a90ee90f60bfac
#
_cell.length_a   1.000
_cell.length_b   1.000
_cell.length_c   1.000
_cell.angle_alpha   90.00
_cell.angle_beta   90.00
_cell.angle_gamma   90.00
#
_symmetry.space_group_name_H-M   'P 1'
#
loop_
_entity.id
_entity.type
_entity.pdbx_description
1 polymer ?
#
loop_
_entity_poly.entity_id
_entity_poly.type
_entity_poly.pdbx_seq_one_letter_code
_entity_poly.pdbx_strand_id
1 'polypeptide(L)'
;MNQAIANQATHYALVVKKDCPTCALIEPVIHSLANNETLSLKVYVQDDPSFPADIDDVIDYSSLEYSYQREIEVVPTLIRLSDGNDAQSEESRIYGWDKKQWQSFTDIEELGAELIDFKPGCGSKTQDPGMNEVLALRFGKQILQARAVELAEAEDIMEACYERGWSDGLPVVPPTPLRVMRMLNGSDRDAAEIIGKVPPDNVPCSIEKIAINAVMAGCKPEYFPVVIASVEAALLDRFCMHGLLCTTYFSSPVMVVSGPVVKQIGMNSGINALGQGNRANATIGRALQLIIRNVGGGVPGGIDRATMGNPGKYTYCFAEDESDENWASLAMDRGFDRADSVI
;
A
#
# COMPACT_ATOMS: atom_id res chain seq x y z
N MET A 1 -14.89 -24.86 53.81
CA MET A 1 -14.92 -25.07 52.35
C MET A 1 -13.93 -24.06 51.76
N ASN A 2 -12.66 -24.45 51.65
CA ASN A 2 -11.63 -23.67 50.97
C ASN A 2 -11.69 -24.06 49.48
N GLN A 3 -12.20 -23.17 48.65
CA GLN A 3 -11.97 -23.26 47.21
C GLN A 3 -10.51 -22.91 46.99
N ALA A 4 -9.73 -23.90 46.56
CA ALA A 4 -8.41 -23.68 45.99
C ALA A 4 -8.60 -22.78 44.74
N ILE A 5 -8.13 -21.55 44.81
CA ILE A 5 -7.93 -20.70 43.65
C ILE A 5 -6.83 -21.41 42.86
N ALA A 6 -7.20 -22.06 41.78
CA ALA A 6 -6.21 -22.56 40.81
C ALA A 6 -5.40 -21.35 40.34
N ASN A 7 -4.11 -21.34 40.67
CA ASN A 7 -3.16 -20.35 40.18
C ASN A 7 -3.14 -20.51 38.66
N GLN A 8 -3.87 -19.68 37.91
CA GLN A 8 -3.77 -19.65 36.47
C GLN A 8 -2.39 -19.08 36.12
N ALA A 9 -1.63 -19.83 35.35
CA ALA A 9 -0.33 -19.37 34.86
C ALA A 9 -0.51 -18.05 34.08
N THR A 10 0.36 -17.08 34.35
CA THR A 10 0.36 -15.84 33.56
C THR A 10 0.97 -16.14 32.18
N HIS A 11 0.27 -15.75 31.13
CA HIS A 11 0.66 -16.03 29.74
C HIS A 11 1.42 -14.87 29.11
N TYR A 12 2.53 -15.18 28.47
CA TYR A 12 3.37 -14.22 27.76
C TYR A 12 3.66 -14.68 26.33
N ALA A 13 3.74 -13.72 25.41
CA ALA A 13 4.29 -13.87 24.09
C ALA A 13 5.53 -12.97 23.97
N LEU A 14 6.64 -13.51 23.53
CA LEU A 14 7.88 -12.78 23.31
C LEU A 14 8.26 -12.84 21.85
N VAL A 15 8.39 -11.66 21.21
CA VAL A 15 8.82 -11.56 19.82
C VAL A 15 10.27 -11.13 19.77
N VAL A 16 11.10 -11.94 19.11
CA VAL A 16 12.57 -11.74 19.00
C VAL A 16 13.06 -11.98 17.58
N LYS A 17 14.31 -11.62 17.32
CA LYS A 17 15.07 -12.06 16.15
C LYS A 17 16.52 -12.36 16.55
N LYS A 18 17.13 -13.32 15.90
CA LYS A 18 18.53 -13.72 16.14
C LYS A 18 19.47 -12.57 15.78
N ASP A 19 19.22 -11.91 14.63
CA ASP A 19 19.99 -10.75 14.17
C ASP A 19 19.59 -9.47 14.92
N CYS A 20 19.61 -9.53 16.25
CA CYS A 20 19.34 -8.38 17.13
C CYS A 20 20.23 -8.44 18.37
N PRO A 21 21.17 -7.49 18.51
CA PRO A 21 22.08 -7.49 19.67
C PRO A 21 21.39 -7.38 21.03
N THR A 22 20.16 -6.85 21.08
CA THR A 22 19.39 -6.78 22.33
C THR A 22 18.68 -8.09 22.61
N CYS A 23 18.16 -8.77 21.57
CA CYS A 23 17.62 -10.12 21.72
C CYS A 23 18.69 -11.13 22.18
N ALA A 24 19.88 -11.08 21.60
CA ALA A 24 21.01 -11.92 22.02
C ALA A 24 21.45 -11.63 23.48
N LEU A 25 21.43 -10.34 23.91
CA LEU A 25 21.73 -9.97 25.28
C LEU A 25 20.79 -10.63 26.29
N ILE A 26 19.48 -10.68 25.97
CA ILE A 26 18.45 -11.18 26.89
C ILE A 26 18.21 -12.69 26.77
N GLU A 27 19.00 -13.45 26.01
CA GLU A 27 18.84 -14.90 25.88
C GLU A 27 18.81 -15.62 27.24
N PRO A 28 19.67 -15.29 28.25
CA PRO A 28 19.54 -15.86 29.60
C PRO A 28 18.21 -15.53 30.28
N VAL A 29 17.63 -14.35 30.02
CA VAL A 29 16.32 -13.94 30.53
C VAL A 29 15.21 -14.78 29.91
N ILE A 30 15.31 -15.06 28.61
CA ILE A 30 14.33 -15.89 27.89
C ILE A 30 14.34 -17.31 28.49
N HIS A 31 15.50 -17.88 28.76
CA HIS A 31 15.64 -19.17 29.45
C HIS A 31 15.05 -19.16 30.86
N SER A 32 15.31 -18.09 31.63
CA SER A 32 14.73 -17.94 32.97
C SER A 32 13.21 -17.91 32.95
N LEU A 33 12.58 -17.18 31.97
CA LEU A 33 11.15 -17.10 31.80
C LEU A 33 10.55 -18.43 31.32
N ALA A 34 11.19 -19.11 30.36
CA ALA A 34 10.73 -20.40 29.83
C ALA A 34 10.74 -21.53 30.87
N ASN A 35 11.70 -21.50 31.79
CA ASN A 35 11.81 -22.49 32.85
C ASN A 35 11.02 -22.17 34.12
N ASN A 36 10.24 -21.08 34.11
CA ASN A 36 9.44 -20.68 35.27
C ASN A 36 8.08 -21.38 35.25
N GLU A 37 7.83 -22.28 36.21
CA GLU A 37 6.58 -23.08 36.30
C GLU A 37 5.28 -22.22 36.52
N THR A 38 5.42 -20.97 36.96
CA THR A 38 4.28 -20.08 37.20
C THR A 38 3.87 -19.29 35.94
N LEU A 39 4.66 -19.37 34.88
CA LEU A 39 4.48 -18.63 33.64
C LEU A 39 4.27 -19.60 32.46
N SER A 40 3.59 -19.10 31.44
CA SER A 40 3.53 -19.74 30.13
C SER A 40 4.11 -18.77 29.10
N LEU A 41 5.27 -19.10 28.53
CA LEU A 41 5.96 -18.26 27.54
C LEU A 41 5.92 -18.92 26.17
N LYS A 42 5.46 -18.16 25.15
CA LYS A 42 5.65 -18.52 23.74
C LYS A 42 6.66 -17.56 23.11
N VAL A 43 7.66 -18.09 22.42
CA VAL A 43 8.70 -17.30 21.78
C VAL A 43 8.50 -17.32 20.26
N TYR A 44 8.22 -16.16 19.67
CA TYR A 44 8.06 -15.97 18.24
C TYR A 44 9.34 -15.38 17.63
N VAL A 45 9.97 -16.12 16.72
CA VAL A 45 11.24 -15.70 16.10
C VAL A 45 11.03 -15.29 14.65
N GLN A 46 11.51 -14.09 14.31
CA GLN A 46 11.25 -13.47 13.00
C GLN A 46 12.23 -13.88 11.89
N ASP A 47 13.35 -14.53 12.22
CA ASP A 47 14.41 -14.83 11.25
C ASP A 47 14.93 -16.28 11.34
N ASP A 48 15.49 -16.69 12.44
CA ASP A 48 16.15 -17.99 12.57
C ASP A 48 15.58 -18.76 13.79
N PRO A 49 14.80 -19.82 13.56
CA PRO A 49 14.14 -20.59 14.64
C PRO A 49 15.13 -21.36 15.53
N SER A 50 16.44 -21.39 15.20
CA SER A 50 17.46 -21.91 16.10
C SER A 50 17.79 -20.99 17.29
N PHE A 51 17.15 -19.80 17.34
CA PHE A 51 17.29 -18.83 18.43
C PHE A 51 15.95 -18.64 19.15
N PRO A 52 15.96 -18.52 20.50
CA PRO A 52 17.06 -18.84 21.42
C PRO A 52 17.36 -20.34 21.44
N ALA A 53 18.60 -20.71 21.75
CA ALA A 53 18.98 -22.12 21.82
C ALA A 53 18.30 -22.84 22.98
N ASP A 54 18.10 -24.15 22.88
CA ASP A 54 17.64 -25.02 23.97
C ASP A 54 16.29 -24.62 24.62
N ILE A 55 15.35 -24.09 23.84
CA ILE A 55 13.96 -23.81 24.24
C ILE A 55 12.98 -24.58 23.33
N ASP A 56 12.12 -25.40 23.95
CA ASP A 56 11.23 -26.31 23.21
C ASP A 56 10.05 -25.59 22.52
N ASP A 57 9.57 -24.46 23.06
CA ASP A 57 8.38 -23.73 22.58
C ASP A 57 8.72 -22.52 21.69
N VAL A 58 9.77 -22.63 20.87
CA VAL A 58 10.11 -21.62 19.85
C VAL A 58 9.24 -21.81 18.63
N ILE A 59 8.56 -20.77 18.24
CA ILE A 59 7.69 -20.75 17.06
C ILE A 59 8.46 -20.03 15.95
N ASP A 60 8.71 -20.76 14.83
CA ASP A 60 9.18 -20.12 13.59
C ASP A 60 8.11 -19.17 13.06
N TYR A 61 8.42 -17.88 13.08
CA TYR A 61 7.51 -16.85 12.64
C TYR A 61 8.12 -15.94 11.57
N SER A 62 8.93 -16.53 10.70
CA SER A 62 9.52 -15.88 9.52
C SER A 62 8.44 -15.37 8.52
N SER A 63 7.18 -15.86 8.63
CA SER A 63 6.04 -15.31 7.91
C SER A 63 5.72 -13.87 8.30
N LEU A 64 6.08 -13.45 9.52
CA LEU A 64 5.83 -12.12 10.14
C LEU A 64 4.34 -11.77 10.35
N GLU A 65 3.40 -12.69 10.15
CA GLU A 65 1.96 -12.44 10.30
C GLU A 65 1.59 -11.89 11.68
N TYR A 66 2.04 -12.57 12.75
CA TYR A 66 1.79 -12.15 14.13
C TYR A 66 2.33 -10.76 14.41
N SER A 67 3.55 -10.48 13.96
CA SER A 67 4.19 -9.17 14.13
C SER A 67 3.48 -8.08 13.34
N TYR A 68 2.99 -8.40 12.13
CA TYR A 68 2.24 -7.46 11.30
C TYR A 68 0.86 -7.15 11.90
N GLN A 69 0.09 -8.19 12.28
CA GLN A 69 -1.26 -8.02 12.85
C GLN A 69 -1.26 -7.26 14.19
N ARG A 70 -0.16 -7.34 14.95
CA ARG A 70 0.01 -6.66 16.25
C ARG A 70 0.85 -5.39 16.18
N GLU A 71 1.20 -4.95 14.97
CA GLU A 71 1.98 -3.72 14.77
C GLU A 71 3.28 -3.72 15.60
N ILE A 72 4.02 -4.83 15.57
CA ILE A 72 5.29 -4.95 16.30
C ILE A 72 6.39 -4.34 15.46
N GLU A 73 6.85 -3.16 15.86
CA GLU A 73 7.88 -2.40 15.18
C GLU A 73 9.28 -2.59 15.77
N VAL A 74 9.35 -3.03 17.03
CA VAL A 74 10.60 -3.18 17.79
C VAL A 74 10.70 -4.58 18.35
N VAL A 75 11.91 -5.14 18.41
CA VAL A 75 12.25 -6.40 19.11
C VAL A 75 13.44 -6.20 20.04
N PRO A 76 13.50 -6.89 21.19
CA PRO A 76 12.49 -7.77 21.73
C PRO A 76 11.22 -7.01 22.16
N THR A 77 10.06 -7.67 22.02
CA THR A 77 8.79 -7.19 22.56
C THR A 77 8.18 -8.31 23.41
N LEU A 78 7.95 -8.03 24.68
CA LEU A 78 7.28 -8.94 25.61
C LEU A 78 5.84 -8.47 25.81
N ILE A 79 4.89 -9.37 25.56
CA ILE A 79 3.44 -9.11 25.59
C ILE A 79 2.82 -9.96 26.71
N ARG A 80 2.00 -9.36 27.59
CA ARG A 80 1.17 -10.08 28.55
C ARG A 80 -0.19 -10.36 27.90
N LEU A 81 -0.66 -11.59 28.06
CA LEU A 81 -1.93 -12.06 27.49
C LEU A 81 -2.93 -12.34 28.59
N SER A 82 -4.20 -12.03 28.38
CA SER A 82 -5.29 -12.25 29.34
C SER A 82 -5.69 -13.73 29.47
N ASP A 83 -5.46 -14.51 28.42
CA ASP A 83 -5.67 -15.94 28.38
C ASP A 83 -4.61 -16.62 27.52
N GLY A 84 -4.54 -17.94 27.51
CA GLY A 84 -3.58 -18.69 26.71
C GLY A 84 -3.85 -18.66 25.20
N ASN A 85 -4.84 -17.92 24.75
CA ASN A 85 -5.19 -17.80 23.32
C ASN A 85 -4.58 -16.52 22.71
N ASP A 86 -3.45 -16.67 22.03
CA ASP A 86 -2.65 -15.57 21.47
C ASP A 86 -3.39 -14.66 20.47
N ALA A 87 -4.51 -15.10 19.91
CA ALA A 87 -5.08 -14.40 18.76
C ALA A 87 -5.74 -13.05 19.09
N GLN A 88 -6.24 -12.84 20.33
CA GLN A 88 -7.06 -11.66 20.68
C GLN A 88 -6.87 -11.11 22.11
N SER A 89 -5.89 -11.57 22.86
CA SER A 89 -5.88 -11.40 24.33
C SER A 89 -4.76 -10.52 24.89
N GLU A 90 -4.21 -9.57 24.09
CA GLU A 90 -3.17 -8.68 24.57
C GLU A 90 -3.71 -7.70 25.62
N GLU A 91 -3.11 -7.69 26.82
CA GLU A 91 -3.39 -6.72 27.88
C GLU A 91 -2.41 -5.55 27.85
N SER A 92 -1.11 -5.85 27.68
CA SER A 92 -0.04 -4.87 27.73
C SER A 92 1.24 -5.41 27.11
N ARG A 93 2.16 -4.52 26.74
CA ARG A 93 3.47 -4.88 26.17
C ARG A 93 4.58 -3.94 26.61
N ILE A 94 5.81 -4.45 26.57
CA ILE A 94 7.04 -3.69 26.78
C ILE A 94 8.04 -3.98 25.65
N TYR A 95 8.96 -3.04 25.40
CA TYR A 95 9.89 -3.06 24.26
C TYR A 95 11.34 -2.93 24.72
N GLY A 96 12.25 -3.58 23.96
CA GLY A 96 13.68 -3.54 24.27
C GLY A 96 13.99 -4.21 25.59
N TRP A 97 15.11 -3.85 26.18
CA TRP A 97 15.53 -4.32 27.50
C TRP A 97 15.63 -3.16 28.47
N ASP A 98 14.79 -3.13 29.48
CA ASP A 98 14.90 -2.32 30.71
C ASP A 98 14.67 -3.24 31.88
N LYS A 99 15.75 -3.52 32.64
CA LYS A 99 15.75 -4.49 33.73
C LYS A 99 14.60 -4.31 34.71
N LYS A 100 14.41 -3.08 35.20
CA LYS A 100 13.36 -2.77 36.18
C LYS A 100 11.97 -2.94 35.59
N GLN A 101 11.79 -2.53 34.36
CA GLN A 101 10.51 -2.68 33.67
C GLN A 101 10.18 -4.15 33.46
N TRP A 102 11.15 -4.98 33.02
CA TRP A 102 10.94 -6.42 32.85
C TRP A 102 10.65 -7.13 34.16
N GLN A 103 11.42 -6.83 35.24
CA GLN A 103 11.18 -7.34 36.59
C GLN A 103 9.76 -7.02 37.08
N SER A 104 9.33 -5.77 36.97
CA SER A 104 7.97 -5.35 37.36
C SER A 104 6.89 -5.96 36.47
N PHE A 105 7.17 -6.13 35.15
CA PHE A 105 6.20 -6.66 34.20
C PHE A 105 5.96 -8.17 34.39
N THR A 106 6.98 -8.92 34.84
CA THR A 106 6.93 -10.37 35.03
C THR A 106 6.73 -10.80 36.48
N ASP A 107 6.78 -9.85 37.42
CA ASP A 107 6.78 -10.09 38.86
C ASP A 107 7.94 -10.98 39.34
N ILE A 108 9.13 -10.90 38.69
CA ILE A 108 10.35 -11.65 39.03
C ILE A 108 11.47 -10.67 39.38
N GLU A 109 11.75 -10.49 40.69
CA GLU A 109 12.67 -9.46 41.20
C GLU A 109 14.13 -9.66 40.73
N GLU A 110 14.60 -10.90 40.57
CA GLU A 110 16.00 -11.22 40.19
C GLU A 110 16.16 -11.45 38.68
N LEU A 111 15.15 -11.16 37.85
CA LEU A 111 15.21 -11.38 36.41
C LEU A 111 16.33 -10.56 35.77
N GLY A 112 17.29 -11.20 35.12
CA GLY A 112 18.42 -10.58 34.43
C GLY A 112 19.35 -9.79 35.38
N ALA A 113 19.50 -10.20 36.64
CA ALA A 113 20.31 -9.50 37.62
C ALA A 113 21.77 -9.27 37.15
N GLU A 114 22.31 -10.18 36.35
CA GLU A 114 23.67 -10.15 35.79
C GLU A 114 23.81 -9.25 34.55
N LEU A 115 22.69 -8.82 33.95
CA LEU A 115 22.72 -8.02 32.75
C LEU A 115 22.80 -6.51 33.04
N ILE A 116 23.17 -5.74 32.03
CA ILE A 116 23.12 -4.27 32.09
C ILE A 116 21.69 -3.81 32.31
N ASP A 117 21.51 -2.61 32.86
CA ASP A 117 20.18 -2.13 33.26
C ASP A 117 19.28 -1.78 32.08
N PHE A 118 19.86 -1.29 30.98
CA PHE A 118 19.10 -0.84 29.82
C PHE A 118 19.82 -1.07 28.49
N LYS A 119 19.06 -1.52 27.47
CA LYS A 119 19.47 -1.55 26.07
C LYS A 119 18.24 -1.37 25.17
N PRO A 120 18.25 -0.38 24.25
CA PRO A 120 17.11 -0.19 23.35
C PRO A 120 16.90 -1.41 22.46
N GLY A 121 15.65 -1.61 22.03
CA GLY A 121 15.32 -2.66 21.05
C GLY A 121 15.86 -2.34 19.66
N CYS A 122 15.79 -3.33 18.79
CA CYS A 122 16.13 -3.22 17.36
C CYS A 122 14.83 -3.14 16.53
N GLY A 123 14.90 -2.62 15.32
CA GLY A 123 13.77 -2.66 14.41
C GLY A 123 13.32 -4.11 14.15
N SER A 124 12.01 -4.33 14.16
CA SER A 124 11.40 -5.60 13.74
C SER A 124 11.64 -5.84 12.24
N LYS A 125 11.61 -7.09 11.80
CA LYS A 125 11.63 -7.45 10.37
C LYS A 125 10.45 -6.86 9.59
N THR A 126 9.36 -6.50 10.26
CA THR A 126 8.23 -5.78 9.64
C THR A 126 8.61 -4.38 9.16
N GLN A 127 9.67 -3.80 9.71
CA GLN A 127 10.19 -2.48 9.38
C GLN A 127 11.27 -2.50 8.29
N ASP A 128 11.65 -3.69 7.79
CA ASP A 128 12.60 -3.80 6.69
C ASP A 128 12.04 -3.10 5.44
N PRO A 129 12.88 -2.41 4.63
CA PRO A 129 12.41 -1.67 3.46
C PRO A 129 11.56 -2.51 2.50
N GLY A 130 10.33 -2.10 2.26
CA GLY A 130 9.37 -2.79 1.38
C GLY A 130 8.64 -3.98 2.01
N MET A 131 8.96 -4.35 3.25
CA MET A 131 8.32 -5.49 3.93
C MET A 131 6.87 -5.18 4.30
N ASN A 132 6.57 -3.95 4.71
CA ASN A 132 5.20 -3.56 5.09
C ASN A 132 4.21 -3.78 3.94
N GLU A 133 4.58 -3.43 2.71
CA GLU A 133 3.71 -3.65 1.54
C GLU A 133 3.56 -5.14 1.21
N VAL A 134 4.61 -5.95 1.40
CA VAL A 134 4.54 -7.41 1.24
C VAL A 134 3.59 -8.03 2.26
N LEU A 135 3.66 -7.58 3.50
CA LEU A 135 2.80 -8.06 4.59
C LEU A 135 1.35 -7.59 4.39
N ALA A 136 1.16 -6.33 3.97
CA ALA A 136 -0.15 -5.82 3.61
C ALA A 136 -0.81 -6.62 2.48
N LEU A 137 -0.02 -7.06 1.50
CA LEU A 137 -0.51 -7.92 0.43
C LEU A 137 -0.91 -9.32 0.93
N ARG A 138 -0.16 -9.87 1.90
CA ARG A 138 -0.39 -11.23 2.41
C ARG A 138 -1.47 -11.29 3.49
N PHE A 139 -1.50 -10.32 4.38
CA PHE A 139 -2.28 -10.35 5.63
C PHE A 139 -3.17 -9.11 5.80
N GLY A 140 -3.10 -8.15 4.88
CA GLY A 140 -3.90 -6.93 4.92
C GLY A 140 -5.38 -7.19 4.64
N LYS A 141 -6.21 -6.21 5.00
CA LYS A 141 -7.67 -6.28 4.79
C LYS A 141 -8.10 -6.12 3.33
N GLN A 142 -7.26 -5.48 2.50
CA GLN A 142 -7.55 -5.28 1.09
C GLN A 142 -7.14 -6.51 0.28
N ILE A 143 -8.14 -7.22 -0.23
CA ILE A 143 -7.93 -8.38 -1.10
C ILE A 143 -8.04 -7.91 -2.54
N LEU A 144 -6.97 -8.07 -3.32
CA LEU A 144 -7.01 -7.83 -4.77
C LEU A 144 -7.92 -8.87 -5.44
N GLN A 145 -8.89 -8.41 -6.23
CA GLN A 145 -9.87 -9.25 -6.91
C GLN A 145 -9.60 -9.41 -8.41
N ALA A 146 -8.68 -8.59 -8.94
CA ALA A 146 -8.31 -8.68 -10.35
C ALA A 146 -7.64 -10.02 -10.67
N ARG A 147 -7.93 -10.56 -11.85
CA ARG A 147 -7.35 -11.80 -12.30
C ARG A 147 -5.83 -11.68 -12.40
N ALA A 148 -5.11 -12.51 -11.65
CA ALA A 148 -3.67 -12.69 -11.83
C ALA A 148 -3.40 -13.49 -13.10
N VAL A 149 -2.39 -13.09 -13.87
CA VAL A 149 -1.90 -13.80 -15.04
C VAL A 149 -0.46 -14.19 -14.79
N GLU A 150 -0.21 -15.48 -14.74
CA GLU A 150 1.14 -16.01 -14.62
C GLU A 150 1.82 -15.98 -15.99
N LEU A 151 3.06 -15.51 -16.01
CA LEU A 151 3.93 -15.48 -17.18
C LEU A 151 5.05 -16.50 -17.00
N ALA A 152 5.51 -17.09 -18.08
CA ALA A 152 6.67 -17.96 -18.03
C ALA A 152 7.93 -17.14 -17.65
N GLU A 153 8.87 -17.76 -16.95
CA GLU A 153 10.09 -17.10 -16.45
C GLU A 153 10.91 -16.43 -17.58
N ALA A 154 10.88 -16.99 -18.79
CA ALA A 154 11.58 -16.45 -19.96
C ALA A 154 10.75 -15.44 -20.78
N GLU A 155 9.48 -15.16 -20.39
CA GLU A 155 8.60 -14.24 -21.13
C GLU A 155 8.90 -12.80 -20.70
N ASP A 156 9.14 -11.91 -21.68
CA ASP A 156 9.27 -10.48 -21.39
C ASP A 156 7.90 -9.91 -21.00
N ILE A 157 7.83 -9.37 -19.79
CA ILE A 157 6.56 -8.90 -19.22
C ILE A 157 5.98 -7.71 -20.00
N MET A 158 6.82 -6.83 -20.57
CA MET A 158 6.35 -5.68 -21.35
C MET A 158 5.80 -6.12 -22.69
N GLU A 159 6.50 -7.03 -23.38
CA GLU A 159 6.02 -7.63 -24.63
C GLU A 159 4.73 -8.41 -24.40
N ALA A 160 4.66 -9.19 -23.31
CA ALA A 160 3.45 -9.91 -22.91
C ALA A 160 2.23 -9.00 -22.71
N CYS A 161 2.43 -7.81 -22.12
CA CYS A 161 1.35 -6.81 -22.00
C CYS A 161 0.93 -6.25 -23.36
N TYR A 162 1.88 -6.02 -24.26
CA TYR A 162 1.60 -5.52 -25.61
C TYR A 162 0.84 -6.57 -26.45
N GLU A 163 1.33 -7.81 -26.52
CA GLU A 163 0.71 -8.89 -27.27
C GLU A 163 -0.71 -9.22 -26.81
N ARG A 164 -0.99 -9.07 -25.54
CA ARG A 164 -2.33 -9.25 -24.95
C ARG A 164 -3.25 -8.03 -25.16
N GLY A 165 -2.77 -6.98 -25.83
CA GLY A 165 -3.53 -5.78 -26.13
C GLY A 165 -3.77 -4.84 -24.93
N TRP A 166 -3.02 -5.01 -23.84
CA TRP A 166 -3.16 -4.17 -22.63
C TRP A 166 -2.38 -2.85 -22.72
N SER A 167 -1.46 -2.75 -23.67
CA SER A 167 -0.69 -1.52 -23.93
C SER A 167 -1.38 -0.63 -24.98
N ASP A 168 -1.13 0.66 -24.86
CA ASP A 168 -1.47 1.69 -25.86
C ASP A 168 -0.43 1.81 -26.99
N GLY A 169 0.53 0.91 -27.06
CA GLY A 169 1.64 0.90 -27.99
C GLY A 169 2.97 1.39 -27.39
N LEU A 170 2.91 2.00 -26.19
CA LEU A 170 4.10 2.39 -25.44
C LEU A 170 4.40 1.34 -24.35
N PRO A 171 5.65 1.20 -23.91
CA PRO A 171 5.99 0.34 -22.78
C PRO A 171 5.14 0.66 -21.56
N VAL A 172 4.69 -0.37 -20.86
CA VAL A 172 3.91 -0.26 -19.63
C VAL A 172 4.69 -0.77 -18.43
N VAL A 173 4.45 -0.17 -17.27
CA VAL A 173 4.99 -0.71 -16.02
C VAL A 173 4.15 -1.94 -15.64
N PRO A 174 4.76 -3.12 -15.44
CA PRO A 174 4.01 -4.32 -15.06
C PRO A 174 3.22 -4.13 -13.76
N PRO A 175 1.90 -4.33 -13.75
CA PRO A 175 1.06 -4.12 -12.58
C PRO A 175 1.12 -5.34 -11.64
N THR A 176 2.30 -5.57 -11.05
CA THR A 176 2.44 -6.63 -10.04
C THR A 176 1.57 -6.33 -8.82
N PRO A 177 1.10 -7.34 -8.07
CA PRO A 177 0.29 -7.14 -6.88
C PRO A 177 0.89 -6.12 -5.91
N LEU A 178 2.19 -6.17 -5.67
CA LEU A 178 2.90 -5.22 -4.81
C LEU A 178 2.81 -3.77 -5.31
N ARG A 179 2.97 -3.55 -6.62
CA ARG A 179 2.85 -2.20 -7.20
C ARG A 179 1.42 -1.68 -7.15
N VAL A 180 0.43 -2.56 -7.34
CA VAL A 180 -0.99 -2.21 -7.22
C VAL A 180 -1.33 -1.84 -5.78
N MET A 181 -0.88 -2.59 -4.79
CA MET A 181 -1.06 -2.26 -3.38
C MET A 181 -0.43 -0.91 -3.01
N ARG A 182 0.81 -0.66 -3.47
CA ARG A 182 1.45 0.65 -3.28
C ARG A 182 0.64 1.80 -3.90
N MET A 183 0.07 1.57 -5.07
CA MET A 183 -0.80 2.56 -5.73
C MET A 183 -2.07 2.81 -4.91
N LEU A 184 -2.72 1.77 -4.42
CA LEU A 184 -3.92 1.85 -3.59
C LEU A 184 -3.68 2.62 -2.29
N ASN A 185 -2.49 2.51 -1.69
CA ASN A 185 -2.10 3.28 -0.50
C ASN A 185 -2.02 4.81 -0.75
N GLY A 186 -2.08 5.26 -1.99
CA GLY A 186 -2.21 6.68 -2.34
C GLY A 186 -3.61 7.26 -2.14
N SER A 187 -4.59 6.46 -1.70
CA SER A 187 -5.98 6.89 -1.46
C SER A 187 -6.60 6.07 -0.33
N ASP A 188 -7.52 6.69 0.43
CA ASP A 188 -8.30 6.01 1.47
C ASP A 188 -9.52 5.25 0.92
N ARG A 189 -9.72 5.23 -0.42
CA ARG A 189 -10.84 4.55 -1.09
C ARG A 189 -10.67 3.03 -1.04
N ASP A 190 -11.76 2.30 -0.87
CA ASP A 190 -11.77 0.84 -0.91
C ASP A 190 -11.45 0.33 -2.33
N ALA A 191 -10.54 -0.66 -2.43
CA ALA A 191 -10.13 -1.24 -3.71
C ALA A 191 -11.32 -1.81 -4.52
N ALA A 192 -12.32 -2.39 -3.83
CA ALA A 192 -13.51 -2.97 -4.45
C ALA A 192 -14.60 -1.94 -4.80
N GLU A 193 -14.47 -0.71 -4.36
CA GLU A 193 -15.45 0.35 -4.64
C GLU A 193 -15.60 0.59 -6.14
N ILE A 194 -16.84 0.56 -6.63
CA ILE A 194 -17.18 0.82 -8.03
C ILE A 194 -17.55 2.30 -8.19
N ILE A 195 -16.76 3.04 -8.96
CA ILE A 195 -17.01 4.48 -9.20
C ILE A 195 -17.93 4.76 -10.38
N GLY A 196 -18.15 3.77 -11.24
CA GLY A 196 -19.01 3.92 -12.41
C GLY A 196 -18.78 2.81 -13.42
N LYS A 197 -19.33 3.00 -14.62
CA LYS A 197 -19.18 2.09 -15.77
C LYS A 197 -18.45 2.79 -16.90
N VAL A 198 -17.35 2.20 -17.36
CA VAL A 198 -16.53 2.78 -18.43
C VAL A 198 -17.09 2.39 -19.80
N PRO A 199 -17.48 3.36 -20.64
CA PRO A 199 -17.89 3.08 -22.01
C PRO A 199 -16.67 2.72 -22.89
N PRO A 200 -16.86 2.03 -24.06
CA PRO A 200 -18.16 1.70 -24.65
C PRO A 200 -18.83 0.47 -24.05
N ASP A 201 -18.09 -0.48 -23.47
CA ASP A 201 -18.61 -1.76 -23.01
C ASP A 201 -19.37 -1.68 -21.67
N ASN A 202 -19.38 -0.50 -21.03
CA ASN A 202 -20.04 -0.21 -19.75
C ASN A 202 -19.60 -1.19 -18.64
N VAL A 203 -18.33 -1.51 -18.60
CA VAL A 203 -17.75 -2.40 -17.58
C VAL A 203 -17.64 -1.64 -16.26
N PRO A 204 -18.08 -2.24 -15.13
CA PRO A 204 -17.87 -1.65 -13.81
C PRO A 204 -16.38 -1.40 -13.54
N CYS A 205 -16.05 -0.17 -13.11
CA CYS A 205 -14.70 0.28 -12.82
C CYS A 205 -14.51 0.38 -11.30
N SER A 206 -13.74 -0.55 -10.74
CA SER A 206 -13.31 -0.48 -9.34
C SER A 206 -12.08 0.40 -9.17
N ILE A 207 -11.87 0.89 -7.96
CA ILE A 207 -10.64 1.60 -7.57
C ILE A 207 -9.41 0.73 -7.87
N GLU A 208 -9.48 -0.59 -7.66
CA GLU A 208 -8.41 -1.53 -8.03
C GLU A 208 -8.09 -1.49 -9.53
N LYS A 209 -9.10 -1.48 -10.41
CA LYS A 209 -8.88 -1.39 -11.86
C LYS A 209 -8.23 -0.06 -12.26
N ILE A 210 -8.58 1.02 -11.57
CA ILE A 210 -7.92 2.32 -11.76
C ILE A 210 -6.45 2.21 -11.33
N ALA A 211 -6.17 1.63 -10.16
CA ALA A 211 -4.81 1.47 -9.64
C ALA A 211 -3.93 0.63 -10.59
N ILE A 212 -4.46 -0.47 -11.13
CA ILE A 212 -3.76 -1.30 -12.12
C ILE A 212 -3.32 -0.46 -13.33
N ASN A 213 -4.23 0.31 -13.91
CA ASN A 213 -3.94 1.13 -15.09
C ASN A 213 -3.05 2.35 -14.76
N ALA A 214 -3.17 2.92 -13.56
CA ALA A 214 -2.27 3.97 -13.08
C ALA A 214 -0.83 3.44 -12.92
N VAL A 215 -0.65 2.21 -12.40
CA VAL A 215 0.66 1.53 -12.38
C VAL A 215 1.17 1.34 -13.79
N MET A 216 0.36 0.78 -14.70
CA MET A 216 0.73 0.55 -16.10
C MET A 216 1.16 1.85 -16.81
N ALA A 217 0.49 2.95 -16.53
CA ALA A 217 0.85 4.28 -17.04
C ALA A 217 2.17 4.81 -16.49
N GLY A 218 2.64 4.31 -15.33
CA GLY A 218 3.83 4.78 -14.63
C GLY A 218 3.57 5.88 -13.59
N CYS A 219 2.34 6.03 -13.10
CA CYS A 219 2.00 6.95 -12.02
C CYS A 219 2.77 6.63 -10.73
N LYS A 220 2.94 7.67 -9.88
CA LYS A 220 3.30 7.48 -8.47
C LYS A 220 2.04 7.38 -7.62
N PRO A 221 2.10 6.76 -6.43
CA PRO A 221 0.95 6.69 -5.51
C PRO A 221 0.33 8.06 -5.20
N GLU A 222 1.16 9.11 -5.05
CA GLU A 222 0.71 10.47 -4.75
C GLU A 222 -0.16 11.08 -5.86
N TYR A 223 -0.11 10.54 -7.08
CA TYR A 223 -0.94 10.99 -8.21
C TYR A 223 -2.32 10.32 -8.23
N PHE A 224 -2.49 9.25 -7.45
CA PHE A 224 -3.66 8.38 -7.53
C PHE A 224 -5.00 9.09 -7.26
N PRO A 225 -5.12 10.01 -6.28
CA PRO A 225 -6.35 10.79 -6.10
C PRO A 225 -6.75 11.59 -7.34
N VAL A 226 -5.78 12.18 -8.06
CA VAL A 226 -6.04 12.92 -9.29
C VAL A 226 -6.48 11.99 -10.42
N VAL A 227 -5.89 10.79 -10.51
CA VAL A 227 -6.33 9.77 -11.48
C VAL A 227 -7.77 9.34 -11.21
N ILE A 228 -8.14 9.08 -9.95
CA ILE A 228 -9.52 8.74 -9.58
C ILE A 228 -10.48 9.85 -9.99
N ALA A 229 -10.20 11.10 -9.61
CA ALA A 229 -11.03 12.26 -9.95
C ALA A 229 -11.19 12.43 -11.47
N SER A 230 -10.11 12.17 -12.25
CA SER A 230 -10.17 12.24 -13.72
C SER A 230 -11.12 11.21 -14.31
N VAL A 231 -11.14 9.99 -13.74
CA VAL A 231 -12.08 8.95 -14.18
C VAL A 231 -13.51 9.30 -13.79
N GLU A 232 -13.73 9.77 -12.56
CA GLU A 232 -15.05 10.23 -12.13
C GLU A 232 -15.60 11.35 -13.04
N ALA A 233 -14.78 12.35 -13.37
CA ALA A 233 -15.15 13.43 -14.28
C ALA A 233 -15.47 12.92 -15.69
N ALA A 234 -14.66 11.99 -16.21
CA ALA A 234 -14.85 11.40 -17.54
C ALA A 234 -16.12 10.52 -17.64
N LEU A 235 -16.58 9.96 -16.50
CA LEU A 235 -17.78 9.13 -16.43
C LEU A 235 -19.08 9.94 -16.20
N LEU A 236 -19.01 11.26 -16.01
CA LEU A 236 -20.20 12.10 -15.96
C LEU A 236 -20.93 12.08 -17.31
N ASP A 237 -22.26 11.94 -17.29
CA ASP A 237 -23.09 11.89 -18.50
C ASP A 237 -22.85 13.11 -19.41
N ARG A 238 -22.68 14.29 -18.82
CA ARG A 238 -22.42 15.52 -19.55
C ARG A 238 -21.10 15.54 -20.32
N PHE A 239 -20.11 14.72 -19.91
CA PHE A 239 -18.84 14.59 -20.62
C PHE A 239 -18.99 13.77 -21.91
N CYS A 240 -19.97 12.87 -21.94
CA CYS A 240 -20.31 12.05 -23.10
C CYS A 240 -19.12 11.25 -23.66
N MET A 241 -18.38 10.55 -22.81
CA MET A 241 -17.20 9.75 -23.21
C MET A 241 -17.50 8.78 -24.35
N HIS A 242 -18.66 8.11 -24.33
CA HIS A 242 -19.07 7.21 -25.41
C HIS A 242 -19.17 7.96 -26.76
N GLY A 243 -19.82 9.10 -26.78
CA GLY A 243 -19.93 9.93 -27.99
C GLY A 243 -18.57 10.39 -28.50
N LEU A 244 -17.66 10.73 -27.58
CA LEU A 244 -16.29 11.12 -27.91
C LEU A 244 -15.49 9.97 -28.55
N LEU A 245 -15.75 8.73 -28.17
CA LEU A 245 -15.09 7.54 -28.75
C LEU A 245 -15.69 7.19 -30.12
N CYS A 246 -17.02 7.19 -30.26
CA CYS A 246 -17.65 6.68 -31.48
C CYS A 246 -17.72 7.70 -32.63
N THR A 247 -17.32 8.95 -32.41
CA THR A 247 -17.19 9.92 -33.50
C THR A 247 -15.97 9.62 -34.38
N THR A 248 -16.08 9.89 -35.68
CA THR A 248 -14.94 9.85 -36.59
C THR A 248 -14.00 11.06 -36.45
N TYR A 249 -14.44 12.10 -35.73
CA TYR A 249 -13.59 13.22 -35.35
C TYR A 249 -12.53 12.76 -34.33
N PHE A 250 -11.34 13.29 -34.42
CA PHE A 250 -10.16 12.84 -33.65
C PHE A 250 -10.01 13.55 -32.29
N SER A 251 -11.10 13.78 -31.59
CA SER A 251 -11.07 14.39 -30.25
C SER A 251 -10.54 13.44 -29.18
N SER A 252 -10.02 14.01 -28.10
CA SER A 252 -9.55 13.29 -26.91
C SER A 252 -9.87 14.09 -25.65
N PRO A 253 -9.96 13.47 -24.48
CA PRO A 253 -10.03 14.19 -23.21
C PRO A 253 -8.82 15.09 -23.02
N VAL A 254 -9.06 16.29 -22.51
CA VAL A 254 -8.04 17.23 -22.03
C VAL A 254 -8.28 17.41 -20.54
N MET A 255 -7.25 17.18 -19.72
CA MET A 255 -7.31 17.34 -18.28
C MET A 255 -6.52 18.57 -17.86
N VAL A 256 -7.18 19.46 -17.16
CA VAL A 256 -6.58 20.65 -16.56
C VAL A 256 -6.70 20.52 -15.05
N VAL A 257 -5.58 20.47 -14.35
CA VAL A 257 -5.53 20.31 -12.90
C VAL A 257 -5.21 21.64 -12.26
N SER A 258 -6.02 22.06 -11.29
CA SER A 258 -5.89 23.33 -10.58
C SER A 258 -5.78 23.11 -9.08
N GLY A 259 -5.25 24.11 -8.37
CA GLY A 259 -5.21 24.15 -6.91
C GLY A 259 -3.98 23.54 -6.26
N PRO A 260 -4.00 23.36 -4.92
CA PRO A 260 -2.84 22.96 -4.13
C PRO A 260 -2.19 21.64 -4.55
N VAL A 261 -2.96 20.69 -5.07
CA VAL A 261 -2.46 19.39 -5.53
C VAL A 261 -1.38 19.51 -6.60
N VAL A 262 -1.44 20.55 -7.44
CA VAL A 262 -0.45 20.82 -8.49
C VAL A 262 0.98 20.87 -7.92
N LYS A 263 1.17 21.62 -6.83
CA LYS A 263 2.46 21.74 -6.12
C LYS A 263 2.80 20.47 -5.33
N GLN A 264 1.81 19.86 -4.70
CA GLN A 264 2.00 18.66 -3.86
C GLN A 264 2.56 17.49 -4.67
N ILE A 265 2.06 17.29 -5.88
CA ILE A 265 2.50 16.19 -6.74
C ILE A 265 3.51 16.60 -7.82
N GLY A 266 3.91 17.87 -7.84
CA GLY A 266 4.95 18.39 -8.72
C GLY A 266 4.55 18.43 -10.19
N MET A 267 3.30 18.80 -10.50
CA MET A 267 2.87 19.05 -11.88
C MET A 267 3.51 20.30 -12.46
N ASN A 268 3.66 20.33 -13.78
CA ASN A 268 4.19 21.46 -14.52
C ASN A 268 3.05 22.29 -15.13
N SER A 269 2.97 23.56 -14.75
CA SER A 269 2.08 24.57 -15.36
C SER A 269 2.82 25.60 -16.20
N GLY A 270 4.16 25.58 -16.20
CA GLY A 270 5.01 26.58 -16.83
C GLY A 270 5.55 26.14 -18.20
N ILE A 271 6.84 26.42 -18.42
CA ILE A 271 7.49 26.14 -19.70
C ILE A 271 7.36 24.66 -20.07
N ASN A 272 6.91 24.41 -21.31
CA ASN A 272 6.71 23.07 -21.86
C ASN A 272 5.68 22.20 -21.09
N ALA A 273 4.68 22.83 -20.47
CA ALA A 273 3.66 22.10 -19.70
C ALA A 273 2.91 21.04 -20.52
N LEU A 274 2.71 21.27 -21.82
CA LEU A 274 2.07 20.34 -22.76
C LEU A 274 3.06 19.36 -23.43
N GLY A 275 4.36 19.48 -23.12
CA GLY A 275 5.41 18.65 -23.70
C GLY A 275 5.87 17.54 -22.77
N GLN A 276 6.99 16.94 -23.15
CA GLN A 276 7.63 15.88 -22.39
C GLN A 276 8.40 16.43 -21.17
N GLY A 277 8.69 15.56 -20.19
CA GLY A 277 9.62 15.83 -19.08
C GLY A 277 8.98 15.80 -17.70
N ASN A 278 7.70 16.15 -17.56
CA ASN A 278 7.02 16.05 -16.26
C ASN A 278 6.26 14.72 -16.14
N ARG A 279 6.62 13.93 -15.11
CA ARG A 279 6.04 12.60 -14.92
C ARG A 279 4.55 12.67 -14.57
N ALA A 280 4.13 13.60 -13.71
CA ALA A 280 2.73 13.71 -13.32
C ALA A 280 1.85 14.06 -14.51
N ASN A 281 2.20 15.12 -15.27
CA ASN A 281 1.48 15.51 -16.48
C ASN A 281 1.36 14.34 -17.48
N ALA A 282 2.45 13.64 -17.73
CA ALA A 282 2.48 12.57 -18.72
C ALA A 282 1.67 11.35 -18.27
N THR A 283 1.85 10.90 -17.02
CA THR A 283 1.32 9.59 -16.58
C THR A 283 -0.13 9.66 -16.12
N ILE A 284 -0.60 10.78 -15.55
CA ILE A 284 -2.01 10.95 -15.15
C ILE A 284 -2.92 10.88 -16.38
N GLY A 285 -2.58 11.64 -17.43
CA GLY A 285 -3.35 11.61 -18.67
C GLY A 285 -3.35 10.24 -19.33
N ARG A 286 -2.20 9.58 -19.35
CA ARG A 286 -2.07 8.23 -19.89
C ARG A 286 -2.89 7.20 -19.10
N ALA A 287 -2.96 7.33 -17.78
CA ALA A 287 -3.76 6.43 -16.94
C ALA A 287 -5.24 6.46 -17.34
N LEU A 288 -5.83 7.63 -17.54
CA LEU A 288 -7.21 7.75 -18.02
C LEU A 288 -7.40 7.04 -19.37
N GLN A 289 -6.48 7.25 -20.34
CA GLN A 289 -6.56 6.61 -21.65
C GLN A 289 -6.46 5.09 -21.56
N LEU A 290 -5.57 4.57 -20.73
CA LEU A 290 -5.45 3.13 -20.49
C LEU A 290 -6.71 2.55 -19.82
N ILE A 291 -7.35 3.28 -18.91
CA ILE A 291 -8.61 2.84 -18.30
C ILE A 291 -9.73 2.76 -19.33
N ILE A 292 -9.86 3.76 -20.20
CA ILE A 292 -10.85 3.76 -21.29
C ILE A 292 -10.60 2.56 -22.22
N ARG A 293 -9.34 2.28 -22.54
CA ARG A 293 -8.94 1.16 -23.38
C ARG A 293 -9.16 -0.19 -22.70
N ASN A 294 -8.59 -0.39 -21.52
CA ASN A 294 -8.47 -1.71 -20.89
C ASN A 294 -9.72 -2.11 -20.09
N VAL A 295 -10.41 -1.14 -19.51
CA VAL A 295 -11.66 -1.39 -18.76
C VAL A 295 -12.87 -1.20 -19.65
N GLY A 296 -12.89 -0.12 -20.43
CA GLY A 296 -14.03 0.24 -21.27
C GLY A 296 -14.08 -0.46 -22.63
N GLY A 297 -12.95 -1.00 -23.14
CA GLY A 297 -12.89 -1.57 -24.47
C GLY A 297 -12.76 -0.56 -25.61
N GLY A 298 -12.40 0.69 -25.27
CA GLY A 298 -12.22 1.78 -26.24
C GLY A 298 -10.93 1.63 -27.07
N VAL A 299 -10.89 0.62 -27.93
CA VAL A 299 -9.70 0.33 -28.77
C VAL A 299 -9.84 0.89 -30.17
N PRO A 300 -8.74 1.36 -30.80
CA PRO A 300 -8.74 1.81 -32.19
C PRO A 300 -9.21 0.72 -33.15
N GLY A 301 -10.06 1.12 -34.11
CA GLY A 301 -10.69 0.19 -35.06
C GLY A 301 -11.89 -0.56 -34.51
N GLY A 302 -12.10 -0.56 -33.20
CA GLY A 302 -13.33 -0.95 -32.52
C GLY A 302 -14.30 0.21 -32.43
N ILE A 303 -14.71 0.57 -31.19
CA ILE A 303 -15.58 1.75 -30.97
C ILE A 303 -14.78 3.07 -30.99
N ASP A 304 -13.49 3.08 -30.74
CA ASP A 304 -12.67 4.25 -31.05
C ASP A 304 -12.58 4.40 -32.58
N ARG A 305 -13.42 5.30 -33.09
CA ARG A 305 -13.65 5.51 -34.53
C ARG A 305 -12.86 6.69 -35.10
N ALA A 306 -12.03 7.35 -34.31
CA ALA A 306 -11.23 8.47 -34.78
C ALA A 306 -10.48 8.11 -36.08
N THR A 307 -10.68 8.89 -37.16
CA THR A 307 -10.07 8.59 -38.45
C THR A 307 -8.57 8.74 -38.45
N MET A 308 -8.04 9.78 -37.82
CA MET A 308 -6.58 10.03 -37.75
C MET A 308 -6.04 9.91 -36.33
N GLY A 309 -6.91 10.14 -35.33
CA GLY A 309 -6.45 10.33 -33.97
C GLY A 309 -5.66 11.64 -33.80
N ASN A 310 -5.07 11.81 -32.62
CA ASN A 310 -4.12 12.90 -32.32
C ASN A 310 -3.22 12.48 -31.16
N PRO A 311 -2.05 13.12 -30.93
CA PRO A 311 -1.14 12.77 -29.82
C PRO A 311 -1.79 12.84 -28.44
N GLY A 312 -2.82 13.66 -28.22
CA GLY A 312 -3.58 13.73 -26.98
C GLY A 312 -4.35 12.45 -26.62
N LYS A 313 -4.49 11.52 -27.57
CA LYS A 313 -5.07 10.18 -27.30
C LYS A 313 -4.10 9.25 -26.55
N TYR A 314 -2.82 9.60 -26.41
CA TYR A 314 -1.91 8.94 -25.49
C TYR A 314 -1.97 9.55 -24.09
N THR A 315 -1.93 10.91 -24.04
CA THR A 315 -1.97 11.69 -22.80
C THR A 315 -2.22 13.16 -23.14
N TYR A 316 -3.09 13.81 -22.39
CA TYR A 316 -3.28 15.26 -22.50
C TYR A 316 -3.69 15.79 -21.12
N CYS A 317 -2.72 15.96 -20.24
CA CYS A 317 -2.93 16.43 -18.88
C CYS A 317 -1.84 17.45 -18.53
N PHE A 318 -2.23 18.56 -17.95
CA PHE A 318 -1.34 19.62 -17.48
C PHE A 318 -1.96 20.37 -16.31
N ALA A 319 -1.13 21.11 -15.58
CA ALA A 319 -1.60 21.98 -14.53
C ALA A 319 -1.90 23.37 -15.09
N GLU A 320 -2.93 24.00 -14.53
CA GLU A 320 -3.20 25.41 -14.78
C GLU A 320 -2.12 26.28 -14.14
N ASP A 321 -1.70 27.35 -14.82
CA ASP A 321 -0.82 28.36 -14.24
C ASP A 321 -1.62 29.37 -13.42
N GLU A 322 -1.62 29.20 -12.12
CA GLU A 322 -2.29 30.05 -11.14
C GLU A 322 -1.31 31.05 -10.47
N SER A 323 -0.19 31.35 -11.11
CA SER A 323 0.84 32.24 -10.56
C SER A 323 0.41 33.70 -10.49
N ASP A 324 -0.51 34.16 -11.33
CA ASP A 324 -1.07 35.52 -11.30
C ASP A 324 -2.32 35.56 -10.43
N GLU A 325 -2.22 36.25 -9.28
CA GLU A 325 -3.33 36.38 -8.31
C GLU A 325 -4.48 37.26 -8.84
N ASN A 326 -4.23 38.10 -9.84
CA ASN A 326 -5.26 38.95 -10.48
C ASN A 326 -6.09 38.21 -11.52
N TRP A 327 -5.69 37.00 -11.88
CA TRP A 327 -6.38 36.16 -12.85
C TRP A 327 -7.16 35.06 -12.13
N ALA A 328 -8.46 34.98 -12.38
CA ALA A 328 -9.27 33.89 -11.86
C ALA A 328 -8.90 32.58 -12.59
N SER A 329 -8.67 31.51 -11.83
CA SER A 329 -8.46 30.19 -12.42
C SER A 329 -9.76 29.64 -13.04
N LEU A 330 -9.63 28.66 -13.93
CA LEU A 330 -10.77 27.96 -14.52
C LEU A 330 -11.66 27.32 -13.43
N ALA A 331 -11.06 26.85 -12.35
CA ALA A 331 -11.77 26.32 -11.18
C ALA A 331 -12.61 27.41 -10.49
N MET A 332 -12.03 28.59 -10.27
CA MET A 332 -12.74 29.74 -9.67
C MET A 332 -13.90 30.23 -10.55
N ASP A 333 -13.71 30.29 -11.86
CA ASP A 333 -14.78 30.65 -12.83
C ASP A 333 -15.96 29.64 -12.79
N ARG A 334 -15.72 28.44 -12.25
CA ARG A 334 -16.73 27.39 -12.06
C ARG A 334 -17.28 27.29 -10.66
N GLY A 335 -16.91 28.22 -9.77
CA GLY A 335 -17.44 28.34 -8.42
C GLY A 335 -16.71 27.53 -7.35
N PHE A 336 -15.49 27.08 -7.63
CA PHE A 336 -14.61 26.47 -6.63
C PHE A 336 -13.71 27.51 -5.97
N ASP A 337 -13.30 27.26 -4.75
CA ASP A 337 -12.34 28.12 -4.06
C ASP A 337 -10.90 27.82 -4.53
N ARG A 338 -10.01 28.81 -4.44
CA ARG A 338 -8.57 28.64 -4.77
C ARG A 338 -7.87 27.59 -3.90
N ALA A 339 -8.45 27.25 -2.75
CA ALA A 339 -7.96 26.20 -1.85
C ALA A 339 -8.39 24.80 -2.29
N ASP A 340 -9.34 24.70 -3.21
CA ASP A 340 -9.80 23.41 -3.73
C ASP A 340 -8.85 22.89 -4.81
N SER A 341 -8.67 21.57 -4.82
CA SER A 341 -7.98 20.87 -5.90
C SER A 341 -9.01 20.31 -6.86
N VAL A 342 -8.94 20.71 -8.14
CA VAL A 342 -9.97 20.45 -9.16
C VAL A 342 -9.32 19.88 -10.42
N ILE A 343 -10.07 19.04 -11.13
CA ILE A 343 -9.72 18.53 -12.45
C ILE A 343 -10.91 18.66 -13.40
#